data_9ad2c104a75e352769254d74c450bc2a
#
_entry.id   9ad2c104a75e352769254d74c450bc2a
#
_cell.length_a   1.000
_cell.length_b   1.000
_cell.length_c   1.000
_cell.angle_alpha   90.00
_cell.angle_beta   90.00
_cell.angle_gamma   90.00
#
_symmetry.space_group_name_H-M   'P 1'
#
loop_
_entity.id
_entity.type
_entity.pdbx_description
1 polymer ?
#
loop_
_entity_poly.entity_id
_entity_poly.type
_entity_poly.pdbx_seq_one_letter_code
_entity_poly.pdbx_strand_id
1 'polypeptide(L)'
;MTSMLSLSTPLATGISLRPLHPGLGAEVLGLDLAAPLPAPVLEVLHDALVEHGVLLLRGQSSLPDSVARGLAVLEAPLLGEGLHQAKPVLPLSVGAPADLPPPDRAGTPFWHADRSYAAQPALACLMRAAAPAGEIAFADQRRAWASLPPAMRDRLGQLRAVHASPLDPMARAEHPLVRLHPVTGEPVLYANPAFTTRILNLPETESRRLLQILFAAATAEALTWRHAWQAGDVLIWDNRSVLHTASAGPALAALRIDGDQPTGAAALEMPWVMAG
;
A
#
# COMPACT_ATOMS: atom_id res chain seq x y z
N MET A 1 22.74 -25.53 -4.06
CA MET A 1 22.65 -24.56 -2.96
C MET A 1 21.23 -24.57 -2.45
N THR A 2 21.04 -25.17 -1.30
CA THR A 2 19.74 -25.52 -0.72
C THR A 2 19.07 -24.26 -0.19
N SER A 3 17.90 -23.93 -0.72
CA SER A 3 17.02 -22.86 -0.24
C SER A 3 16.64 -23.16 1.22
N MET A 4 17.14 -22.36 2.16
CA MET A 4 16.61 -22.32 3.51
C MET A 4 15.23 -21.63 3.45
N LEU A 5 14.18 -22.44 3.30
CA LEU A 5 12.82 -22.02 3.62
C LEU A 5 12.79 -21.78 5.14
N SER A 6 12.72 -20.52 5.52
CA SER A 6 12.56 -20.12 6.92
C SER A 6 11.29 -20.79 7.46
N LEU A 7 11.44 -21.59 8.50
CA LEU A 7 10.33 -22.24 9.19
C LEU A 7 9.47 -21.14 9.83
N SER A 8 8.17 -21.16 9.53
CA SER A 8 7.19 -20.30 10.17
C SER A 8 7.18 -20.52 11.69
N THR A 9 7.43 -19.49 12.46
CA THR A 9 7.32 -19.56 13.93
C THR A 9 5.82 -19.49 14.29
N PRO A 10 5.26 -20.48 15.00
CA PRO A 10 3.86 -20.40 15.45
C PRO A 10 3.73 -19.26 16.47
N LEU A 11 2.76 -18.36 16.24
CA LEU A 11 2.38 -17.34 17.18
C LEU A 11 1.41 -17.92 18.23
N ALA A 12 1.30 -17.30 19.41
CA ALA A 12 0.43 -17.75 20.49
C ALA A 12 -1.06 -17.88 20.11
N THR A 13 -1.45 -17.31 18.96
CA THR A 13 -2.80 -17.33 18.39
C THR A 13 -3.08 -18.57 17.51
N GLY A 14 -2.12 -19.48 17.31
CA GLY A 14 -2.22 -20.60 16.35
C GLY A 14 -1.98 -20.21 14.88
N ILE A 15 -1.70 -18.92 14.62
CA ILE A 15 -1.36 -18.39 13.30
C ILE A 15 0.14 -18.58 13.06
N SER A 16 0.52 -18.83 11.82
CA SER A 16 1.92 -18.76 11.40
C SER A 16 2.07 -17.96 10.11
N LEU A 17 3.24 -17.32 9.96
CA LEU A 17 3.58 -16.52 8.80
C LEU A 17 4.64 -17.22 7.97
N ARG A 18 4.46 -17.26 6.66
CA ARG A 18 5.40 -17.80 5.69
C ARG A 18 5.81 -16.69 4.70
N PRO A 19 7.07 -16.24 4.69
CA PRO A 19 7.52 -15.24 3.73
C PRO A 19 7.25 -15.67 2.28
N LEU A 20 6.77 -14.75 1.44
CA LEU A 20 6.49 -14.97 0.02
C LEU A 20 7.64 -14.53 -0.87
N HIS A 21 8.31 -13.46 -0.48
CA HIS A 21 9.44 -12.87 -1.20
C HIS A 21 10.43 -12.27 -0.18
N PRO A 22 11.73 -12.16 -0.46
CA PRO A 22 12.67 -11.49 0.43
C PRO A 22 12.25 -10.04 0.71
N GLY A 23 11.75 -9.77 1.92
CA GLY A 23 11.35 -8.45 2.40
C GLY A 23 9.98 -7.93 1.95
N LEU A 24 9.20 -8.71 1.19
CA LEU A 24 7.85 -8.30 0.77
C LEU A 24 6.88 -9.48 0.75
N GLY A 25 5.79 -9.34 1.50
CA GLY A 25 4.69 -10.29 1.54
C GLY A 25 4.91 -11.48 2.45
N ALA A 26 3.85 -11.86 3.17
CA ALA A 26 3.78 -13.09 3.94
C ALA A 26 2.45 -13.81 3.71
N GLU A 27 2.47 -15.13 3.66
CA GLU A 27 1.27 -15.95 3.71
C GLU A 27 0.89 -16.22 5.16
N VAL A 28 -0.35 -15.97 5.49
CA VAL A 28 -0.94 -16.22 6.81
C VAL A 28 -1.58 -17.60 6.78
N LEU A 29 -1.12 -18.48 7.66
CA LEU A 29 -1.58 -19.85 7.78
C LEU A 29 -2.37 -20.04 9.09
N GLY A 30 -3.36 -20.93 9.06
CA GLY A 30 -4.15 -21.27 10.25
C GLY A 30 -5.28 -20.29 10.58
N LEU A 31 -5.69 -19.42 9.62
CA LEU A 31 -6.75 -18.45 9.82
C LEU A 31 -7.89 -18.62 8.80
N ASP A 32 -9.13 -18.60 9.29
CA ASP A 32 -10.36 -18.50 8.49
C ASP A 32 -11.02 -17.14 8.73
N LEU A 33 -11.12 -16.33 7.70
CA LEU A 33 -11.73 -15.00 7.77
C LEU A 33 -13.25 -15.03 7.87
N ALA A 34 -13.90 -16.18 7.66
CA ALA A 34 -15.35 -16.33 7.86
C ALA A 34 -15.74 -16.35 9.35
N ALA A 35 -14.81 -16.70 10.22
CA ALA A 35 -15.01 -16.67 11.67
C ALA A 35 -14.74 -15.26 12.23
N PRO A 36 -15.41 -14.88 13.35
CA PRO A 36 -15.06 -13.65 14.08
C PRO A 36 -13.60 -13.67 14.53
N LEU A 37 -12.86 -12.59 14.28
CA LEU A 37 -11.46 -12.47 14.67
C LEU A 37 -11.35 -11.83 16.07
N PRO A 38 -10.74 -12.52 17.05
CA PRO A 38 -10.43 -11.92 18.35
C PRO A 38 -9.39 -10.79 18.21
N ALA A 39 -9.42 -9.82 19.13
CA ALA A 39 -8.48 -8.70 19.13
C ALA A 39 -7.00 -9.12 19.00
N PRO A 40 -6.49 -10.14 19.72
CA PRO A 40 -5.10 -10.59 19.56
C PRO A 40 -4.76 -11.11 18.15
N VAL A 41 -5.74 -11.66 17.42
CA VAL A 41 -5.55 -12.08 16.03
C VAL A 41 -5.46 -10.88 15.10
N LEU A 42 -6.30 -9.87 15.32
CA LEU A 42 -6.26 -8.61 14.56
C LEU A 42 -4.93 -7.87 14.78
N GLU A 43 -4.42 -7.84 16.01
CA GLU A 43 -3.11 -7.27 16.33
C GLU A 43 -1.98 -7.98 15.58
N VAL A 44 -1.99 -9.31 15.56
CA VAL A 44 -1.03 -10.10 14.78
C VAL A 44 -1.11 -9.81 13.29
N LEU A 45 -2.32 -9.68 12.74
CA LEU A 45 -2.50 -9.34 11.32
C LEU A 45 -2.02 -7.92 11.02
N HIS A 46 -2.30 -6.98 11.92
CA HIS A 46 -1.84 -5.60 11.79
C HIS A 46 -0.30 -5.53 11.77
N ASP A 47 0.36 -6.13 12.77
CA ASP A 47 1.81 -6.11 12.88
C ASP A 47 2.47 -6.80 11.68
N ALA A 48 1.91 -7.94 11.26
CA ALA A 48 2.38 -8.63 10.06
C ALA A 48 2.19 -7.80 8.79
N LEU A 49 1.07 -7.06 8.66
CA LEU A 49 0.83 -6.17 7.53
C LEU A 49 1.85 -5.03 7.49
N VAL A 50 2.12 -4.41 8.63
CA VAL A 50 3.11 -3.33 8.77
C VAL A 50 4.52 -3.84 8.43
N GLU A 51 4.89 -5.03 8.90
CA GLU A 51 6.21 -5.62 8.67
C GLU A 51 6.39 -6.05 7.19
N HIS A 52 5.44 -6.80 6.67
CA HIS A 52 5.58 -7.46 5.36
C HIS A 52 4.96 -6.67 4.19
N GLY A 53 4.17 -5.65 4.45
CA GLY A 53 3.50 -4.81 3.45
C GLY A 53 2.36 -5.48 2.69
N VAL A 54 2.37 -6.80 2.56
CA VAL A 54 1.31 -7.60 1.89
C VAL A 54 1.09 -8.89 2.65
N LEU A 55 -0.18 -9.24 2.90
CA LEU A 55 -0.57 -10.55 3.46
C LEU A 55 -1.41 -11.33 2.45
N LEU A 56 -1.12 -12.61 2.30
CA LEU A 56 -1.89 -13.57 1.51
C LEU A 56 -2.56 -14.59 2.43
N LEU A 57 -3.87 -14.75 2.31
CA LEU A 57 -4.63 -15.81 2.96
C LEU A 57 -5.28 -16.65 1.85
N ARG A 58 -5.03 -17.97 1.87
CA ARG A 58 -5.58 -18.86 0.85
C ARG A 58 -6.86 -19.56 1.31
N GLY A 59 -7.67 -20.01 0.35
CA GLY A 59 -8.84 -20.85 0.61
C GLY A 59 -9.97 -20.17 1.38
N GLN A 60 -10.03 -18.85 1.38
CA GLN A 60 -11.03 -18.08 2.11
C GLN A 60 -12.39 -18.09 1.40
N SER A 61 -13.45 -18.45 2.11
CA SER A 61 -14.82 -18.51 1.56
C SER A 61 -15.47 -17.14 1.43
N SER A 62 -15.05 -16.17 2.24
CA SER A 62 -15.61 -14.81 2.29
C SER A 62 -14.55 -13.75 2.53
N LEU A 63 -14.91 -12.49 2.32
CA LEU A 63 -14.15 -11.30 2.71
C LEU A 63 -15.05 -10.48 3.64
N PRO A 64 -15.09 -10.75 4.95
CA PRO A 64 -16.00 -10.07 5.85
C PRO A 64 -15.54 -8.64 6.12
N ASP A 65 -16.47 -7.71 6.11
CA ASP A 65 -16.25 -6.31 6.49
C ASP A 65 -15.65 -6.15 7.89
N SER A 66 -15.92 -7.13 8.79
CA SER A 66 -15.40 -7.13 10.16
C SER A 66 -13.88 -7.12 10.22
N VAL A 67 -13.19 -7.76 9.27
CA VAL A 67 -11.72 -7.76 9.18
C VAL A 67 -11.21 -6.36 8.86
N ALA A 68 -11.77 -5.73 7.83
CA ALA A 68 -11.39 -4.37 7.45
C ALA A 68 -11.67 -3.37 8.59
N ARG A 69 -12.81 -3.49 9.27
CA ARG A 69 -13.14 -2.66 10.43
C ARG A 69 -12.20 -2.90 11.61
N GLY A 70 -11.82 -4.16 11.87
CA GLY A 70 -10.89 -4.50 12.93
C GLY A 70 -9.51 -3.88 12.70
N LEU A 71 -8.98 -3.98 11.50
CA LEU A 71 -7.70 -3.33 11.13
C LEU A 71 -7.80 -1.81 11.23
N ALA A 72 -8.90 -1.21 10.77
CA ALA A 72 -9.11 0.23 10.88
C ALA A 72 -9.16 0.73 12.34
N VAL A 73 -9.75 -0.06 13.25
CA VAL A 73 -9.80 0.29 14.69
C VAL A 73 -8.40 0.32 15.31
N LEU A 74 -7.52 -0.60 14.94
CA LEU A 74 -6.14 -0.63 15.45
C LEU A 74 -5.33 0.60 14.99
N GLU A 75 -5.64 1.14 13.83
CA GLU A 75 -4.98 2.33 13.27
C GLU A 75 -5.63 3.67 13.73
N ALA A 76 -6.83 3.62 14.32
CA ALA A 76 -7.59 4.81 14.68
C ALA A 76 -6.81 5.85 15.53
N PRO A 77 -5.98 5.46 16.51
CA PRO A 77 -5.19 6.41 17.29
C PRO A 77 -4.19 7.21 16.45
N LEU A 78 -3.75 6.66 15.30
CA LEU A 78 -2.78 7.27 14.39
C LEU A 78 -3.45 8.21 13.37
N LEU A 79 -4.76 8.01 13.12
CA LEU A 79 -5.52 8.75 12.10
C LEU A 79 -6.07 10.10 12.62
N GLY A 80 -5.95 10.38 13.93
CA GLY A 80 -6.45 11.60 14.56
C GLY A 80 -7.95 11.58 14.90
N GLU A 81 -8.39 12.56 15.71
CA GLU A 81 -9.80 12.69 16.09
C GLU A 81 -10.66 12.98 14.85
N GLY A 82 -11.68 12.15 14.63
CA GLY A 82 -12.65 12.29 13.54
C GLY A 82 -12.60 11.19 12.47
N LEU A 83 -11.56 10.37 12.41
CA LEU A 83 -11.44 9.25 11.46
C LEU A 83 -11.92 7.89 12.02
N HIS A 84 -12.59 7.90 13.17
CA HIS A 84 -13.08 6.69 13.86
C HIS A 84 -14.20 5.94 13.12
N GLN A 85 -14.60 6.36 11.95
CA GLN A 85 -15.52 5.62 11.10
C GLN A 85 -14.71 5.02 9.95
N ALA A 86 -14.36 3.73 10.06
CA ALA A 86 -14.18 2.92 8.88
C ALA A 86 -15.50 3.04 8.08
N LYS A 87 -15.55 4.01 7.17
CA LYS A 87 -16.63 4.06 6.20
C LYS A 87 -16.52 2.76 5.44
N PRO A 88 -17.56 1.90 5.45
CA PRO A 88 -17.56 0.78 4.54
C PRO A 88 -17.40 1.41 3.16
N VAL A 89 -16.24 1.23 2.58
CA VAL A 89 -16.10 1.50 1.16
C VAL A 89 -17.09 0.55 0.53
N LEU A 90 -18.05 1.12 -0.17
CA LEU A 90 -19.04 0.33 -0.90
C LEU A 90 -18.28 -0.81 -1.57
N PRO A 91 -18.80 -2.06 -1.51
CA PRO A 91 -18.20 -3.14 -2.27
C PRO A 91 -18.03 -2.60 -3.69
N LEU A 92 -16.79 -2.43 -4.13
CA LEU A 92 -16.54 -2.06 -5.51
C LEU A 92 -17.22 -3.14 -6.33
N SER A 93 -18.32 -2.77 -6.95
CA SER A 93 -19.03 -3.62 -7.88
C SER A 93 -18.01 -4.21 -8.84
N VAL A 94 -18.05 -5.52 -8.98
CA VAL A 94 -17.30 -6.36 -9.89
C VAL A 94 -16.95 -5.60 -11.17
N GLY A 95 -15.73 -5.09 -11.24
CA GLY A 95 -15.20 -4.28 -12.33
C GLY A 95 -13.86 -3.75 -11.91
N ALA A 96 -12.98 -3.44 -12.86
CA ALA A 96 -11.78 -2.67 -12.56
C ALA A 96 -12.19 -1.45 -11.73
N PRO A 97 -11.42 -1.03 -10.70
CA PRO A 97 -11.75 0.17 -9.95
C PRO A 97 -12.10 1.28 -10.94
N ALA A 98 -13.31 1.88 -10.79
CA ALA A 98 -13.82 2.86 -11.75
C ALA A 98 -12.93 4.12 -11.87
N ASP A 99 -11.98 4.26 -11.01
CA ASP A 99 -11.00 5.33 -10.87
C ASP A 99 -9.62 5.00 -11.48
N LEU A 100 -9.43 3.79 -12.07
CA LEU A 100 -8.21 3.47 -12.78
C LEU A 100 -8.41 3.72 -14.29
N PRO A 101 -7.54 4.50 -14.93
CA PRO A 101 -7.55 4.60 -16.38
C PRO A 101 -7.28 3.21 -16.96
N PRO A 102 -7.79 2.91 -18.15
CA PRO A 102 -7.41 1.69 -18.85
C PRO A 102 -5.89 1.62 -18.95
N PRO A 103 -5.28 0.41 -18.90
CA PRO A 103 -3.84 0.27 -19.10
C PRO A 103 -3.46 1.05 -20.36
N ASP A 104 -2.34 1.76 -20.30
CA ASP A 104 -1.89 2.52 -21.45
C ASP A 104 -1.76 1.59 -22.66
N ARG A 105 -1.82 2.16 -23.88
CA ARG A 105 -1.79 1.40 -25.13
C ARG A 105 -0.53 0.53 -25.32
N ALA A 106 0.44 0.64 -24.41
CA ALA A 106 1.71 -0.06 -24.45
C ALA A 106 1.75 -1.34 -23.61
N GLY A 107 0.66 -1.68 -22.88
CA GLY A 107 0.63 -2.84 -21.99
C GLY A 107 1.54 -2.67 -20.75
N THR A 108 1.94 -1.45 -20.44
CA THR A 108 2.75 -1.14 -19.25
C THR A 108 1.90 -1.35 -17.99
N PRO A 109 2.41 -2.06 -16.98
CA PRO A 109 1.69 -2.24 -15.73
C PRO A 109 1.34 -0.89 -15.09
N PHE A 110 0.08 -0.69 -14.73
CA PHE A 110 -0.39 0.53 -14.10
C PHE A 110 -0.05 0.51 -12.59
N TRP A 111 1.18 0.91 -12.27
CA TRP A 111 1.67 0.97 -10.90
C TRP A 111 1.12 2.16 -10.14
N HIS A 112 0.44 1.91 -9.01
CA HIS A 112 -0.21 2.93 -8.21
C HIS A 112 -0.26 2.59 -6.71
N ALA A 113 -0.57 3.60 -5.91
CA ALA A 113 -1.12 3.48 -4.57
C ALA A 113 -2.55 4.03 -4.63
N ASP A 114 -3.53 3.30 -4.10
CA ASP A 114 -4.94 3.64 -4.19
C ASP A 114 -5.23 5.04 -3.66
N ARG A 115 -5.92 5.84 -4.51
CA ARG A 115 -6.36 7.19 -4.18
C ARG A 115 -5.24 8.13 -3.70
N SER A 116 -3.99 7.92 -4.12
CA SER A 116 -2.90 8.82 -3.75
C SER A 116 -3.13 10.26 -4.21
N TYR A 117 -4.12 10.50 -5.08
CA TYR A 117 -4.60 11.82 -5.47
C TYR A 117 -5.58 12.47 -4.48
N ALA A 118 -5.97 11.77 -3.40
CA ALA A 118 -6.81 12.32 -2.33
C ALA A 118 -5.93 12.90 -1.21
N ALA A 119 -6.45 13.90 -0.47
CA ALA A 119 -5.76 14.44 0.69
C ALA A 119 -5.50 13.39 1.78
N GLN A 120 -6.41 12.43 1.90
CA GLN A 120 -6.32 11.23 2.74
C GLN A 120 -6.45 10.00 1.84
N PRO A 121 -5.33 9.42 1.37
CA PRO A 121 -5.32 8.21 0.57
C PRO A 121 -5.79 6.99 1.36
N ALA A 122 -6.05 5.88 0.68
CA ALA A 122 -6.36 4.63 1.38
C ALA A 122 -5.17 4.18 2.26
N LEU A 123 -5.46 3.69 3.46
CA LEU A 123 -4.50 3.07 4.36
C LEU A 123 -4.13 1.67 3.86
N ALA A 124 -5.15 0.84 3.66
CA ALA A 124 -5.00 -0.52 3.24
C ALA A 124 -6.13 -0.94 2.29
N CYS A 125 -5.86 -1.95 1.52
CA CYS A 125 -6.85 -2.59 0.65
C CYS A 125 -6.88 -4.08 0.91
N LEU A 126 -8.08 -4.64 0.82
CA LEU A 126 -8.34 -6.07 0.90
C LEU A 126 -8.99 -6.49 -0.40
N MET A 127 -8.52 -7.55 -1.02
CA MET A 127 -9.12 -8.07 -2.25
C MET A 127 -9.24 -9.59 -2.17
N ARG A 128 -10.41 -10.11 -2.57
CA ARG A 128 -10.68 -11.55 -2.63
C ARG A 128 -10.99 -12.01 -4.04
N ALA A 129 -10.41 -13.13 -4.45
CA ALA A 129 -10.75 -13.79 -5.69
C ALA A 129 -11.79 -14.90 -5.46
N ALA A 130 -12.95 -14.81 -6.10
CA ALA A 130 -13.97 -15.87 -6.09
C ALA A 130 -13.65 -17.00 -7.07
N ALA A 131 -12.83 -16.75 -8.09
CA ALA A 131 -12.35 -17.67 -9.11
C ALA A 131 -10.92 -17.29 -9.50
N PRO A 132 -10.17 -18.17 -10.19
CA PRO A 132 -8.88 -17.77 -10.75
C PRO A 132 -9.02 -16.52 -11.62
N ALA A 133 -8.09 -15.58 -11.43
CA ALA A 133 -8.04 -14.31 -12.16
C ALA A 133 -6.63 -14.09 -12.72
N GLY A 134 -6.38 -12.92 -13.31
CA GLY A 134 -5.05 -12.56 -13.77
C GLY A 134 -4.02 -12.45 -12.64
N GLU A 135 -2.98 -11.70 -12.89
CA GLU A 135 -1.88 -11.46 -11.95
C GLU A 135 -1.99 -10.05 -11.35
N ILE A 136 -1.57 -9.90 -10.11
CA ILE A 136 -1.28 -8.63 -9.45
C ILE A 136 0.18 -8.62 -9.02
N ALA A 137 0.84 -7.48 -9.15
CA ALA A 137 2.20 -7.29 -8.67
C ALA A 137 2.25 -6.20 -7.60
N PHE A 138 3.17 -6.35 -6.65
CA PHE A 138 3.43 -5.41 -5.57
C PHE A 138 4.90 -5.03 -5.56
N ALA A 139 5.23 -3.77 -5.23
CA ALA A 139 6.59 -3.27 -5.13
C ALA A 139 6.80 -2.52 -3.80
N ASP A 140 7.86 -2.89 -3.06
CA ASP A 140 8.17 -2.35 -1.73
C ASP A 140 8.80 -0.95 -1.84
N GLN A 141 8.09 0.05 -1.35
CA GLN A 141 8.51 1.45 -1.41
C GLN A 141 9.49 1.86 -0.29
N ARG A 142 9.57 1.11 0.79
CA ARG A 142 10.61 1.27 1.84
C ARG A 142 11.97 0.88 1.27
N ARG A 143 12.03 -0.26 0.60
CA ARG A 143 13.24 -0.74 -0.07
C ARG A 143 13.59 0.09 -1.30
N ALA A 144 12.58 0.58 -2.05
CA ALA A 144 12.81 1.52 -3.14
C ALA A 144 13.51 2.79 -2.62
N TRP A 145 13.02 3.37 -1.52
CA TRP A 145 13.69 4.47 -0.84
C TRP A 145 15.12 4.13 -0.42
N ALA A 146 15.30 3.00 0.27
CA ALA A 146 16.61 2.57 0.77
C ALA A 146 17.64 2.33 -0.34
N SER A 147 17.19 1.97 -1.54
CA SER A 147 18.06 1.75 -2.72
C SER A 147 18.58 3.03 -3.37
N LEU A 148 18.00 4.19 -3.05
CA LEU A 148 18.43 5.46 -3.63
C LEU A 148 19.76 5.93 -3.01
N PRO A 149 20.63 6.60 -3.79
CA PRO A 149 21.88 7.18 -3.28
C PRO A 149 21.61 8.17 -2.14
N PRO A 150 22.48 8.24 -1.10
CA PRO A 150 22.30 9.14 0.04
C PRO A 150 22.02 10.59 -0.35
N ALA A 151 22.84 11.18 -1.23
CA ALA A 151 22.65 12.55 -1.69
C ALA A 151 21.29 12.79 -2.38
N MET A 152 20.73 11.76 -3.02
CA MET A 152 19.38 11.85 -3.59
C MET A 152 18.34 11.81 -2.48
N ARG A 153 18.49 10.94 -1.48
CA ARG A 153 17.57 10.84 -0.33
C ARG A 153 17.50 12.16 0.43
N ASP A 154 18.65 12.78 0.73
CA ASP A 154 18.71 14.08 1.42
C ASP A 154 17.90 15.15 0.67
N ARG A 155 18.04 15.18 -0.66
CA ARG A 155 17.29 16.11 -1.50
C ARG A 155 15.79 15.83 -1.53
N LEU A 156 15.40 14.55 -1.67
CA LEU A 156 13.99 14.15 -1.82
C LEU A 156 13.18 14.39 -0.56
N GLY A 157 13.78 14.29 0.64
CA GLY A 157 13.12 14.50 1.92
C GLY A 157 12.46 15.87 2.07
N GLN A 158 12.91 16.87 1.31
CA GLN A 158 12.39 18.24 1.34
C GLN A 158 11.36 18.52 0.22
N LEU A 159 11.17 17.59 -0.71
CA LEU A 159 10.33 17.82 -1.89
C LEU A 159 8.91 17.29 -1.69
N ARG A 160 7.98 17.96 -2.37
CA ARG A 160 6.58 17.55 -2.45
C ARG A 160 6.18 17.35 -3.91
N ALA A 161 5.20 16.51 -4.15
CA ALA A 161 4.69 16.23 -5.49
C ALA A 161 3.17 16.38 -5.55
N VAL A 162 2.66 16.70 -6.72
CA VAL A 162 1.23 16.68 -7.04
C VAL A 162 0.87 15.30 -7.53
N HIS A 163 -0.14 14.71 -6.89
CA HIS A 163 -0.84 13.54 -7.35
C HIS A 163 -2.20 13.96 -7.90
N ALA A 164 -2.57 13.49 -9.08
CA ALA A 164 -3.82 13.84 -9.74
C ALA A 164 -4.49 12.61 -10.36
N SER A 165 -5.81 12.53 -10.27
CA SER A 165 -6.58 11.51 -10.97
C SER A 165 -6.63 11.85 -12.46
N PRO A 166 -6.37 10.89 -13.36
CA PRO A 166 -6.53 11.11 -14.79
C PRO A 166 -8.00 11.17 -15.22
N LEU A 167 -8.93 10.72 -14.37
CA LEU A 167 -10.37 10.66 -14.66
C LEU A 167 -11.14 11.86 -14.11
N ASP A 168 -10.60 12.55 -13.10
CA ASP A 168 -11.20 13.72 -12.50
C ASP A 168 -10.14 14.82 -12.26
N PRO A 169 -10.12 15.87 -13.08
CA PRO A 169 -9.13 16.95 -12.92
C PRO A 169 -9.19 17.69 -11.59
N MET A 170 -10.31 17.60 -10.87
CA MET A 170 -10.46 18.22 -9.55
C MET A 170 -9.91 17.33 -8.43
N ALA A 171 -9.81 16.01 -8.65
CA ALA A 171 -9.24 15.07 -7.69
C ALA A 171 -7.71 15.12 -7.74
N ARG A 172 -7.14 15.99 -6.93
CA ARG A 172 -5.69 16.17 -6.81
C ARG A 172 -5.29 16.54 -5.38
N ALA A 173 -4.11 16.09 -4.98
CA ALA A 173 -3.50 16.43 -3.69
C ALA A 173 -2.00 16.63 -3.81
N GLU A 174 -1.42 17.35 -2.85
CA GLU A 174 0.01 17.54 -2.72
C GLU A 174 0.53 16.73 -1.54
N HIS A 175 1.48 15.84 -1.80
CA HIS A 175 2.09 14.98 -0.79
C HIS A 175 3.60 15.13 -0.75
N PRO A 176 4.26 14.81 0.39
CA PRO A 176 5.70 14.66 0.41
C PRO A 176 6.12 13.56 -0.57
N LEU A 177 7.26 13.74 -1.27
CA LEU A 177 7.86 12.66 -2.08
C LEU A 177 8.36 11.49 -1.23
N VAL A 178 8.65 11.76 0.04
CA VAL A 178 9.04 10.78 1.05
C VAL A 178 8.11 10.95 2.23
N ARG A 179 7.15 10.03 2.37
CA ARG A 179 6.30 10.00 3.55
C ARG A 179 6.95 9.20 4.67
N LEU A 180 6.62 9.51 5.90
CA LEU A 180 6.89 8.64 7.04
C LEU A 180 5.72 7.66 7.21
N HIS A 181 6.05 6.40 7.40
CA HIS A 181 5.05 5.41 7.74
C HIS A 181 4.53 5.69 9.16
N PRO A 182 3.22 5.88 9.38
CA PRO A 182 2.71 6.41 10.66
C PRO A 182 2.93 5.45 11.85
N VAL A 183 3.07 4.15 11.60
CA VAL A 183 3.31 3.14 12.65
C VAL A 183 4.80 2.98 12.93
N THR A 184 5.63 2.82 11.89
CA THR A 184 7.07 2.51 12.08
C THR A 184 7.96 3.74 12.12
N GLY A 185 7.49 4.89 11.61
CA GLY A 185 8.32 6.08 11.41
C GLY A 185 9.32 5.94 10.25
N GLU A 186 9.35 4.81 9.55
CA GLU A 186 10.29 4.59 8.45
C GLU A 186 9.94 5.46 7.23
N PRO A 187 10.95 5.97 6.52
CA PRO A 187 10.73 6.72 5.31
C PRO A 187 10.37 5.78 4.16
N VAL A 188 9.36 6.19 3.39
CA VAL A 188 8.79 5.47 2.26
C VAL A 188 8.80 6.38 1.03
N LEU A 189 9.27 5.90 -0.11
CA LEU A 189 9.16 6.62 -1.38
C LEU A 189 7.69 6.73 -1.76
N TYR A 190 7.16 7.96 -1.85
CA TYR A 190 5.75 8.20 -2.08
C TYR A 190 5.53 8.88 -3.43
N ALA A 191 5.84 8.17 -4.50
CA ALA A 191 5.62 8.55 -5.89
C ALA A 191 5.22 7.33 -6.71
N ASN A 192 4.25 7.47 -7.60
CA ASN A 192 3.80 6.38 -8.47
C ASN A 192 3.53 6.86 -9.90
N PRO A 193 3.76 6.00 -10.90
CA PRO A 193 3.58 6.34 -12.31
C PRO A 193 2.16 6.77 -12.66
N ALA A 194 1.15 6.21 -11.97
CA ALA A 194 -0.24 6.42 -12.30
C ALA A 194 -0.75 7.84 -11.98
N PHE A 195 -0.37 8.38 -10.83
CA PHE A 195 -0.99 9.59 -10.29
C PHE A 195 -0.01 10.71 -10.00
N THR A 196 1.31 10.45 -9.84
CA THR A 196 2.28 11.51 -9.56
C THR A 196 2.64 12.26 -10.83
N THR A 197 2.21 13.52 -10.94
CA THR A 197 2.30 14.30 -12.19
C THR A 197 3.45 15.26 -12.24
N ARG A 198 3.84 15.85 -11.10
CA ARG A 198 4.96 16.80 -11.04
C ARG A 198 5.52 16.95 -9.63
N ILE A 199 6.77 17.34 -9.53
CA ILE A 199 7.43 17.75 -8.28
C ILE A 199 7.33 19.27 -8.16
N LEU A 200 6.91 19.75 -6.99
CA LEU A 200 6.76 21.17 -6.73
C LEU A 200 8.12 21.86 -6.62
N ASN A 201 8.15 23.16 -6.95
CA ASN A 201 9.34 24.02 -6.86
C ASN A 201 10.53 23.58 -7.72
N LEU A 202 10.31 22.72 -8.71
CA LEU A 202 11.29 22.37 -9.73
C LEU A 202 10.83 22.81 -11.12
N PRO A 203 11.78 23.18 -12.02
CA PRO A 203 11.49 23.33 -13.45
C PRO A 203 10.84 22.05 -14.02
N GLU A 204 9.94 22.20 -14.98
CA GLU A 204 9.18 21.07 -15.52
C GLU A 204 10.08 19.96 -16.05
N THR A 205 11.13 20.33 -16.78
CA THR A 205 12.10 19.37 -17.35
C THR A 205 12.84 18.58 -16.26
N GLU A 206 13.21 19.24 -15.17
CA GLU A 206 13.89 18.62 -14.04
C GLU A 206 12.92 17.73 -13.26
N SER A 207 11.72 18.21 -12.99
CA SER A 207 10.65 17.42 -12.35
C SER A 207 10.37 16.13 -13.11
N ARG A 208 10.19 16.22 -14.43
CA ARG A 208 9.93 15.05 -15.28
C ARG A 208 11.08 14.05 -15.24
N ARG A 209 12.33 14.52 -15.37
CA ARG A 209 13.51 13.66 -15.32
C ARG A 209 13.64 12.96 -13.96
N LEU A 210 13.41 13.68 -12.86
CA LEU A 210 13.51 13.12 -11.53
C LEU A 210 12.41 12.08 -11.30
N LEU A 211 11.17 12.36 -11.71
CA LEU A 211 10.06 11.39 -11.63
C LEU A 211 10.37 10.10 -12.40
N GLN A 212 10.96 10.18 -13.60
CA GLN A 212 11.36 8.98 -14.35
C GLN A 212 12.35 8.11 -13.57
N ILE A 213 13.34 8.73 -12.90
CA ILE A 213 14.29 8.00 -12.05
C ILE A 213 13.58 7.34 -10.86
N LEU A 214 12.69 8.09 -10.21
CA LEU A 214 11.94 7.59 -9.05
C LEU A 214 10.98 6.47 -9.43
N PHE A 215 10.28 6.57 -10.55
CA PHE A 215 9.39 5.51 -11.03
C PHE A 215 10.17 4.23 -11.37
N ALA A 216 11.32 4.35 -11.99
CA ALA A 216 12.18 3.19 -12.25
C ALA A 216 12.67 2.52 -10.96
N ALA A 217 13.02 3.31 -9.94
CA ALA A 217 13.38 2.77 -8.62
C ALA A 217 12.19 2.14 -7.90
N ALA A 218 11.02 2.81 -7.93
CA ALA A 218 9.79 2.39 -7.27
C ALA A 218 9.23 1.06 -7.80
N THR A 219 9.50 0.73 -9.06
CA THR A 219 8.96 -0.44 -9.76
C THR A 219 10.03 -1.44 -10.20
N ALA A 220 11.24 -1.36 -9.58
CA ALA A 220 12.34 -2.23 -9.92
C ALA A 220 11.99 -3.71 -9.65
N GLU A 221 12.30 -4.60 -10.59
CA GLU A 221 11.95 -6.03 -10.52
C GLU A 221 12.48 -6.70 -9.23
N ALA A 222 13.67 -6.32 -8.77
CA ALA A 222 14.25 -6.83 -7.53
C ALA A 222 13.46 -6.50 -6.25
N LEU A 223 12.50 -5.57 -6.34
CA LEU A 223 11.63 -5.14 -5.24
C LEU A 223 10.18 -5.61 -5.43
N THR A 224 9.93 -6.38 -6.50
CA THR A 224 8.59 -6.73 -6.95
C THR A 224 8.27 -8.18 -6.64
N TRP A 225 7.11 -8.41 -6.04
CA TRP A 225 6.49 -9.73 -5.90
C TRP A 225 5.23 -9.81 -6.75
N ARG A 226 5.04 -10.94 -7.45
CA ARG A 226 3.89 -11.20 -8.33
C ARG A 226 3.06 -12.34 -7.80
N HIS A 227 1.74 -12.19 -7.88
CA HIS A 227 0.76 -13.17 -7.44
C HIS A 227 -0.25 -13.47 -8.53
N ALA A 228 -0.32 -14.74 -8.95
CA ALA A 228 -1.39 -15.25 -9.78
C ALA A 228 -2.57 -15.69 -8.90
N TRP A 229 -3.73 -15.07 -9.10
CA TRP A 229 -4.92 -15.27 -8.29
C TRP A 229 -5.47 -16.68 -8.40
N GLN A 230 -5.74 -17.31 -7.27
CA GLN A 230 -6.48 -18.56 -7.15
C GLN A 230 -7.83 -18.32 -6.46
N ALA A 231 -8.79 -19.21 -6.67
CA ALA A 231 -10.08 -19.15 -5.99
C ALA A 231 -9.90 -19.20 -4.47
N GLY A 232 -10.51 -18.27 -3.74
CA GLY A 232 -10.41 -18.17 -2.30
C GLY A 232 -9.14 -17.47 -1.79
N ASP A 233 -8.28 -16.93 -2.66
CA ASP A 233 -7.21 -16.06 -2.22
C ASP A 233 -7.77 -14.73 -1.71
N VAL A 234 -7.27 -14.29 -0.56
CA VAL A 234 -7.43 -12.93 -0.04
C VAL A 234 -6.06 -12.29 0.08
N LEU A 235 -5.88 -11.14 -0.54
CA LEU A 235 -4.75 -10.26 -0.34
C LEU A 235 -5.16 -9.06 0.50
N ILE A 236 -4.29 -8.70 1.44
CA ILE A 236 -4.38 -7.46 2.23
C ILE A 236 -3.05 -6.74 2.02
N TRP A 237 -3.07 -5.46 1.66
CA TRP A 237 -1.83 -4.71 1.50
C TRP A 237 -1.89 -3.34 2.14
N ASP A 238 -0.74 -2.93 2.67
CA ASP A 238 -0.52 -1.59 3.21
C ASP A 238 -0.21 -0.61 2.08
N ASN A 239 -1.21 0.13 1.69
CA ASN A 239 -1.14 1.10 0.60
C ASN A 239 -0.21 2.30 0.90
N ARG A 240 0.27 2.40 2.15
CA ARG A 240 1.22 3.43 2.59
C ARG A 240 2.67 3.06 2.25
N SER A 241 2.95 1.75 2.10
CA SER A 241 4.30 1.21 1.95
C SER A 241 4.53 0.41 0.67
N VAL A 242 3.47 0.07 -0.09
CA VAL A 242 3.61 -0.67 -1.35
C VAL A 242 2.91 0.01 -2.51
N LEU A 243 3.47 -0.11 -3.71
CA LEU A 243 2.74 0.08 -4.96
C LEU A 243 2.22 -1.27 -5.46
N HIS A 244 1.14 -1.22 -6.21
CA HIS A 244 0.59 -2.41 -6.85
C HIS A 244 0.10 -2.12 -8.27
N THR A 245 -0.06 -3.18 -9.08
CA THR A 245 -0.64 -3.07 -10.41
C THR A 245 -2.15 -3.26 -10.35
N ALA A 246 -2.87 -2.72 -11.33
CA ALA A 246 -4.27 -3.05 -11.50
C ALA A 246 -4.42 -4.55 -11.79
N SER A 247 -5.31 -5.20 -11.06
CA SER A 247 -5.72 -6.57 -11.35
C SER A 247 -7.11 -6.53 -11.96
N ALA A 248 -7.27 -7.08 -13.14
CA ALA A 248 -8.55 -7.15 -13.84
C ALA A 248 -9.13 -8.56 -13.73
N GLY A 249 -10.40 -8.66 -13.39
CA GLY A 249 -11.13 -9.93 -13.42
C GLY A 249 -12.52 -9.79 -12.81
N PRO A 250 -13.53 -10.43 -13.40
CA PRO A 250 -14.91 -10.31 -12.93
C PRO A 250 -15.17 -10.99 -11.57
N ALA A 251 -14.18 -11.69 -11.05
CA ALA A 251 -14.29 -12.51 -9.82
C ALA A 251 -13.64 -11.85 -8.59
N LEU A 252 -13.18 -10.59 -8.68
CA LEU A 252 -12.53 -9.90 -7.58
C LEU A 252 -13.50 -9.00 -6.83
N ALA A 253 -13.55 -9.15 -5.51
CA ALA A 253 -14.21 -8.23 -4.59
C ALA A 253 -13.17 -7.48 -3.77
N ALA A 254 -13.33 -6.18 -3.60
CA ALA A 254 -12.37 -5.34 -2.89
C ALA A 254 -13.03 -4.50 -1.79
N LEU A 255 -12.28 -4.28 -0.71
CA LEU A 255 -12.58 -3.34 0.35
C LEU A 255 -11.37 -2.40 0.51
N ARG A 256 -11.60 -1.14 0.83
CA ARG A 256 -10.56 -0.17 1.17
C ARG A 256 -10.79 0.38 2.57
N ILE A 257 -9.70 0.67 3.26
CA ILE A 257 -9.71 1.35 4.55
C ILE A 257 -9.19 2.76 4.31
N ASP A 258 -9.93 3.79 4.71
CA ASP A 258 -9.49 5.18 4.62
C ASP A 258 -8.28 5.40 5.52
N GLY A 259 -7.33 6.24 5.05
CA GLY A 259 -6.04 6.42 5.69
C GLY A 259 -5.80 7.81 6.26
N ASP A 260 -4.55 8.04 6.64
CA ASP A 260 -4.01 9.28 7.17
C ASP A 260 -3.66 10.28 6.06
N GLN A 261 -3.45 11.53 6.46
CA GLN A 261 -2.80 12.50 5.60
C GLN A 261 -1.28 12.23 5.61
N PRO A 262 -0.65 11.98 4.43
CA PRO A 262 0.79 11.70 4.37
C PRO A 262 1.65 12.81 4.96
N THR A 263 2.50 12.48 5.94
CA THR A 263 3.47 13.37 6.58
C THR A 263 4.87 13.06 6.06
N GLY A 264 5.71 14.08 5.89
CA GLY A 264 7.08 13.94 5.40
C GLY A 264 8.11 14.12 6.51
N ALA A 265 9.37 13.71 6.25
CA ALA A 265 10.49 13.84 7.18
C ALA A 265 10.75 15.31 7.61
N ALA A 266 10.52 16.27 6.74
CA ALA A 266 10.63 17.69 7.07
C ALA A 266 9.69 18.15 8.22
N ALA A 267 8.61 17.40 8.49
CA ALA A 267 7.73 17.70 9.61
C ALA A 267 8.34 17.35 10.98
N LEU A 268 9.38 16.51 11.02
CA LEU A 268 10.07 16.13 12.26
C LEU A 268 11.16 17.13 12.67
N GLU A 269 11.63 17.96 11.74
CA GLU A 269 12.68 18.95 11.98
C GLU A 269 12.16 20.32 12.43
N MET A 270 10.85 20.49 12.60
CA MET A 270 10.28 21.72 13.17
C MET A 270 10.61 21.74 14.68
N PRO A 271 11.63 22.48 15.15
CA PRO A 271 11.79 22.68 16.56
C PRO A 271 10.55 23.42 17.07
N TRP A 272 10.03 23.00 18.21
CA TRP A 272 9.00 23.69 18.97
C TRP A 272 9.32 25.19 18.99
N VAL A 273 8.66 25.96 18.15
CA VAL A 273 8.59 27.41 18.35
C VAL A 273 7.74 27.57 19.59
N MET A 274 8.44 27.72 20.73
CA MET A 274 7.85 28.11 21.99
C MET A 274 7.07 29.38 21.71
N ALA A 275 5.74 29.29 21.70
CA ALA A 275 4.89 30.46 21.73
C ALA A 275 5.22 31.21 23.03
N GLY A 276 5.89 32.34 22.89
CA GLY A 276 6.05 33.34 23.95
C GLY A 276 4.79 34.16 24.15
#